data_7dfcdfd69966c4586e0210f55d3d4f23
#
_entry.id   7dfcdfd69966c4586e0210f55d3d4f23
#
_cell.length_a   1.000
_cell.length_b   1.000
_cell.length_c   1.000
_cell.angle_alpha   90.00
_cell.angle_beta   90.00
_cell.angle_gamma   90.00
#
_symmetry.space_group_name_H-M   'P 1'
#
loop_
_entity.id
_entity.type
_entity.pdbx_description
1 polymer ?
#
loop_
_entity_poly.entity_id
_entity_poly.type
_entity_poly.pdbx_seq_one_letter_code
_entity_poly.pdbx_strand_id
1 'polypeptide(L)'
;MKTAKLLLTIVLLGAFGMTIYAQTTKPTNPQKTETFKVWGKCDMCKARIEKAVKAEGVTTANWDSKTQMLTVTFDAGKTNVDVLGKKLASVGHDTEKYKATDEVYSKLPGCCHYERVK
;
A
#
# COMPACT_ATOMS: atom_id res chain seq x y z
N MET A 1 -81.04 3.16 -2.24
CA MET A 1 -80.50 2.89 -2.78
C MET A 1 -79.40 3.21 -3.10
N LYS A 2 -78.77 2.93 -3.00
CA LYS A 2 -77.92 2.92 -3.37
C LYS A 2 -76.89 3.13 -3.44
N THR A 3 -76.07 2.94 -3.57
CA THR A 3 -74.97 3.06 -4.17
C THR A 3 -73.84 3.32 -3.50
N ALA A 4 -73.45 2.47 -3.20
CA ALA A 4 -72.18 2.27 -2.88
C ALA A 4 -71.28 2.65 -3.88
N LYS A 5 -70.72 3.51 -3.64
CA LYS A 5 -69.70 3.84 -4.18
C LYS A 5 -68.56 3.55 -3.60
N LEU A 6 -68.18 2.78 -3.52
CA LEU A 6 -67.07 2.25 -3.85
C LEU A 6 -66.08 3.11 -4.35
N LEU A 7 -65.55 3.68 -3.55
CA LEU A 7 -64.37 4.30 -3.86
C LEU A 7 -63.24 3.49 -3.59
N LEU A 8 -62.98 2.91 -4.52
CA LEU A 8 -61.75 2.27 -4.58
C LEU A 8 -60.65 3.28 -4.63
N THR A 9 -60.22 3.61 -3.57
CA THR A 9 -58.96 4.28 -3.53
C THR A 9 -57.89 3.28 -3.76
N ILE A 10 -57.52 3.25 -4.90
CA ILE A 10 -56.30 2.58 -5.24
C ILE A 10 -55.18 3.39 -4.69
N VAL A 11 -54.80 2.99 -3.60
CA VAL A 11 -53.55 3.48 -3.12
C VAL A 11 -52.49 2.79 -3.93
N LEU A 12 -52.07 3.48 -4.88
CA LEU A 12 -50.89 3.11 -5.52
C LEU A 12 -49.79 3.33 -4.56
N LEU A 13 -49.48 2.32 -3.90
CA LEU A 13 -48.23 2.29 -3.26
C LEU A 13 -47.18 2.14 -4.32
N GLY A 14 -46.72 3.24 -4.71
CA GLY A 14 -45.50 3.24 -5.43
C GLY A 14 -44.46 2.60 -4.53
N ALA A 15 -44.14 1.42 -4.86
CA ALA A 15 -42.99 0.83 -4.27
C ALA A 15 -41.80 1.66 -4.70
N PHE A 16 -41.43 2.52 -3.85
CA PHE A 16 -40.18 3.15 -3.99
C PHE A 16 -39.16 2.12 -3.61
N GLY A 17 -38.83 1.39 -4.58
CA GLY A 17 -37.60 0.63 -4.45
C GLY A 17 -36.48 1.60 -4.32
N MET A 18 -36.14 1.90 -3.13
CA MET A 18 -34.87 2.54 -2.91
C MET A 18 -33.78 1.54 -3.17
N THR A 19 -33.39 1.55 -4.38
CA THR A 19 -32.14 0.89 -4.68
C THR A 19 -31.07 1.70 -4.03
N ILE A 20 -30.67 1.22 -2.90
CA ILE A 20 -29.51 1.75 -2.27
C ILE A 20 -28.34 1.20 -3.05
N TYR A 21 -27.82 2.02 -3.88
CA TYR A 21 -26.57 1.69 -4.52
C TYR A 21 -25.52 1.82 -3.48
N ALA A 22 -25.11 0.72 -2.97
CA ALA A 22 -23.92 0.70 -2.17
C ALA A 22 -22.78 1.06 -3.10
N GLN A 23 -22.38 2.28 -3.06
CA GLN A 23 -21.19 2.66 -3.73
C GLN A 23 -20.03 2.15 -2.94
N THR A 24 -19.50 1.06 -3.41
CA THR A 24 -18.18 0.69 -2.99
C THR A 24 -17.26 1.77 -3.52
N THR A 25 -16.77 2.57 -2.63
CA THR A 25 -15.72 3.50 -2.98
C THR A 25 -14.49 2.69 -3.28
N LYS A 26 -14.31 2.36 -4.52
CA LYS A 26 -13.02 1.90 -4.97
C LYS A 26 -12.05 3.04 -4.79
N PRO A 27 -10.84 2.77 -4.28
CA PRO A 27 -9.83 3.80 -4.27
C PRO A 27 -9.71 4.34 -5.69
N THR A 28 -9.73 5.65 -5.80
CA THR A 28 -9.73 6.36 -7.07
C THR A 28 -8.46 6.15 -7.87
N ASN A 29 -7.41 5.60 -7.24
CA ASN A 29 -6.13 5.35 -7.87
C ASN A 29 -5.86 3.86 -7.95
N PRO A 30 -5.38 3.38 -9.11
CA PRO A 30 -5.05 1.96 -9.24
C PRO A 30 -3.90 1.56 -8.33
N GLN A 31 -3.96 0.34 -7.85
CA GLN A 31 -2.85 -0.26 -7.15
C GLN A 31 -1.74 -0.55 -8.15
N LYS A 32 -0.52 -0.24 -7.78
CA LYS A 32 0.65 -0.45 -8.61
C LYS A 32 1.61 -1.41 -7.90
N THR A 33 2.16 -2.35 -8.65
CA THR A 33 3.18 -3.27 -8.15
C THR A 33 4.51 -2.95 -8.79
N GLU A 34 5.53 -2.73 -7.98
CA GLU A 34 6.88 -2.43 -8.42
C GLU A 34 7.87 -3.32 -7.72
N THR A 35 8.94 -3.68 -8.43
CA THR A 35 10.05 -4.45 -7.88
C THR A 35 11.33 -3.68 -8.11
N PHE A 36 12.11 -3.49 -7.05
CA PHE A 36 13.38 -2.78 -7.16
C PHE A 36 14.38 -3.32 -6.12
N LYS A 37 15.64 -3.07 -6.37
CA LYS A 37 16.70 -3.61 -5.52
C LYS A 37 16.89 -2.78 -4.25
N VAL A 38 16.99 -3.49 -3.13
CA VAL A 38 17.26 -2.90 -1.82
C VAL A 38 18.33 -3.74 -1.15
N TRP A 39 19.46 -3.15 -0.83
CA TRP A 39 20.56 -3.88 -0.22
C TRP A 39 20.29 -4.18 1.25
N GLY A 40 20.43 -5.42 1.60
CA GLY A 40 20.27 -5.94 2.94
C GLY A 40 20.99 -7.28 3.05
N LYS A 41 20.88 -7.93 4.21
CA LYS A 41 21.64 -9.16 4.44
C LYS A 41 20.83 -10.28 5.06
N CYS A 42 20.00 -9.98 6.03
CA CYS A 42 19.39 -11.00 6.88
C CYS A 42 17.88 -10.75 7.12
N ASP A 43 17.25 -11.64 7.86
CA ASP A 43 15.83 -11.53 8.19
C ASP A 43 15.50 -10.27 8.98
N MET A 44 16.43 -9.76 9.78
CA MET A 44 16.24 -8.49 10.47
C MET A 44 16.18 -7.32 9.48
N CYS A 45 16.96 -7.39 8.40
CA CYS A 45 16.88 -6.42 7.31
C CYS A 45 15.54 -6.52 6.61
N LYS A 46 15.10 -7.74 6.33
CA LYS A 46 13.79 -7.98 5.73
C LYS A 46 12.67 -7.32 6.54
N ALA A 47 12.65 -7.55 7.84
CA ALA A 47 11.65 -6.96 8.72
C ALA A 47 11.70 -5.43 8.69
N ARG A 48 12.91 -4.86 8.74
CA ARG A 48 13.09 -3.41 8.72
C ARG A 48 12.68 -2.79 7.40
N ILE A 49 13.08 -3.41 6.29
CA ILE A 49 12.75 -2.93 4.94
C ILE A 49 11.23 -2.95 4.74
N GLU A 50 10.58 -4.06 5.04
CA GLU A 50 9.14 -4.20 4.85
C GLU A 50 8.36 -3.24 5.76
N LYS A 51 8.78 -3.09 7.00
CA LYS A 51 8.15 -2.16 7.94
C LYS A 51 8.28 -0.71 7.47
N ALA A 52 9.45 -0.35 6.96
CA ALA A 52 9.71 1.02 6.52
C ALA A 52 8.79 1.42 5.36
N VAL A 53 8.63 0.55 4.37
CA VAL A 53 7.77 0.88 3.22
C VAL A 53 6.29 0.81 3.58
N LYS A 54 5.89 -0.08 4.46
CA LYS A 54 4.51 -0.12 4.94
C LYS A 54 4.12 1.16 5.67
N ALA A 55 5.05 1.77 6.37
CA ALA A 55 4.82 3.06 7.03
C ALA A 55 4.56 4.18 6.02
N GLU A 56 4.97 4.02 4.76
CA GLU A 56 4.75 4.99 3.70
C GLU A 56 3.52 4.68 2.85
N GLY A 57 2.66 3.78 3.30
CA GLY A 57 1.39 3.50 2.62
C GLY A 57 1.40 2.33 1.66
N VAL A 58 2.43 1.51 1.69
CA VAL A 58 2.47 0.27 0.91
C VAL A 58 1.52 -0.75 1.52
N THR A 59 0.70 -1.39 0.69
CA THR A 59 -0.23 -2.43 1.15
C THR A 59 0.44 -3.76 1.37
N THR A 60 1.31 -4.16 0.45
CA THR A 60 2.07 -5.40 0.58
C THR A 60 3.53 -5.13 0.26
N ALA A 61 4.41 -5.78 0.98
CA ALA A 61 5.85 -5.67 0.77
C ALA A 61 6.50 -7.02 1.03
N ASN A 62 7.35 -7.44 0.13
CA ASN A 62 8.12 -8.67 0.28
C ASN A 62 9.54 -8.47 -0.24
N TRP A 63 10.50 -8.57 0.64
CA TRP A 63 11.92 -8.46 0.30
C TRP A 63 12.56 -9.84 0.32
N ASP A 64 13.26 -10.18 -0.75
CA ASP A 64 13.95 -11.46 -0.88
C ASP A 64 15.43 -11.26 -0.55
N SER A 65 15.91 -11.97 0.47
CA SER A 65 17.29 -11.85 0.92
C SER A 65 18.31 -12.42 -0.07
N LYS A 66 17.90 -13.33 -0.93
CA LYS A 66 18.79 -13.95 -1.92
C LYS A 66 19.03 -13.05 -3.12
N THR A 67 17.97 -12.46 -3.64
CA THR A 67 18.06 -11.58 -4.80
C THR A 67 18.21 -10.11 -4.40
N GLN A 68 17.89 -9.78 -3.15
CA GLN A 68 17.82 -8.42 -2.62
C GLN A 68 16.75 -7.57 -3.34
N MET A 69 15.76 -8.22 -3.93
CA MET A 69 14.68 -7.51 -4.59
C MET A 69 13.49 -7.31 -3.65
N LEU A 70 12.97 -6.11 -3.65
CA LEU A 70 11.77 -5.75 -2.90
C LEU A 70 10.61 -5.60 -3.87
N THR A 71 9.55 -6.36 -3.62
CA THR A 71 8.31 -6.23 -4.38
C THR A 71 7.28 -5.56 -3.48
N VAL A 72 6.71 -4.48 -3.96
CA VAL A 72 5.73 -3.68 -3.22
C VAL A 72 4.48 -3.46 -4.04
N THR A 73 3.34 -3.43 -3.38
CA THR A 73 2.07 -3.01 -3.97
C THR A 73 1.57 -1.81 -3.20
N PHE A 74 1.24 -0.75 -3.92
CA PHE A 74 0.86 0.52 -3.30
C PHE A 74 -0.13 1.29 -4.17
N ASP A 75 -0.84 2.20 -3.54
CA ASP A 75 -1.71 3.14 -4.24
C ASP A 75 -0.84 4.24 -4.85
N ALA A 76 -0.85 4.34 -6.17
CA ALA A 76 -0.02 5.31 -6.90
C ALA A 76 -0.33 6.77 -6.55
N GLY A 77 -1.49 7.05 -5.97
CA GLY A 77 -1.84 8.38 -5.48
C GLY A 77 -1.29 8.70 -4.09
N LYS A 78 -0.82 7.69 -3.36
CA LYS A 78 -0.34 7.88 -1.98
C LYS A 78 1.17 7.87 -1.86
N THR A 79 1.86 7.08 -2.67
CA THR A 79 3.30 6.97 -2.62
C THR A 79 3.87 6.60 -3.98
N ASN A 80 5.18 6.52 -4.07
CA ASN A 80 5.88 6.10 -5.28
C ASN A 80 7.24 5.53 -4.92
N VAL A 81 7.92 4.96 -5.90
CA VAL A 81 9.22 4.30 -5.68
C VAL A 81 10.28 5.27 -5.14
N ASP A 82 10.26 6.53 -5.55
CA ASP A 82 11.21 7.52 -5.05
C ASP A 82 11.02 7.78 -3.56
N VAL A 83 9.78 7.93 -3.12
CA VAL A 83 9.47 8.10 -1.69
C VAL A 83 9.91 6.88 -0.90
N LEU A 84 9.63 5.69 -1.42
CA LEU A 84 10.01 4.44 -0.78
C LEU A 84 11.54 4.32 -0.69
N GLY A 85 12.24 4.65 -1.75
CA GLY A 85 13.70 4.61 -1.78
C GLY A 85 14.34 5.55 -0.77
N LYS A 86 13.81 6.77 -0.67
CA LYS A 86 14.28 7.74 0.34
C LYS A 86 14.03 7.24 1.76
N LYS A 87 12.88 6.63 1.98
CA LYS A 87 12.57 6.07 3.29
C LYS A 87 13.52 4.94 3.65
N LEU A 88 13.79 4.05 2.72
CA LEU A 88 14.70 2.93 2.92
C LEU A 88 16.13 3.43 3.23
N ALA A 89 16.60 4.41 2.50
CA ALA A 89 17.89 5.04 2.79
C ALA A 89 17.91 5.65 4.18
N SER A 90 16.82 6.26 4.61
CA SER A 90 16.74 6.89 5.93
C SER A 90 16.83 5.89 7.08
N VAL A 91 16.50 4.63 6.84
CA VAL A 91 16.62 3.57 7.84
C VAL A 91 17.85 2.69 7.64
N GLY A 92 18.73 3.05 6.72
CA GLY A 92 20.04 2.42 6.56
C GLY A 92 20.20 1.49 5.38
N HIS A 93 19.19 1.34 4.53
CA HIS A 93 19.23 0.44 3.38
C HIS A 93 19.35 1.19 2.06
N ASP A 94 20.41 0.87 1.32
CA ASP A 94 20.65 1.46 0.00
C ASP A 94 19.67 0.91 -1.02
N THR A 95 19.27 1.75 -1.95
CA THR A 95 18.59 1.35 -3.18
C THR A 95 19.46 1.78 -4.36
N GLU A 96 19.08 1.39 -5.57
CA GLU A 96 19.85 1.80 -6.75
C GLU A 96 19.94 3.32 -6.88
N LYS A 97 18.90 4.02 -6.47
CA LYS A 97 18.79 5.46 -6.65
C LYS A 97 19.13 6.27 -5.40
N TYR A 98 18.91 5.71 -4.24
CA TYR A 98 19.11 6.40 -2.96
C TYR A 98 20.02 5.61 -2.05
N LYS A 99 21.01 6.29 -1.50
CA LYS A 99 21.97 5.68 -0.60
C LYS A 99 21.77 6.18 0.81
N ALA A 100 21.88 5.27 1.78
CA ALA A 100 21.93 5.65 3.19
C ALA A 100 23.22 6.42 3.45
N THR A 101 23.19 7.35 4.40
CA THR A 101 24.42 7.97 4.87
C THR A 101 25.26 6.94 5.64
N ASP A 102 26.55 7.14 5.67
CA ASP A 102 27.45 6.25 6.41
C ASP A 102 27.08 6.21 7.90
N GLU A 103 26.64 7.32 8.43
CA GLU A 103 26.21 7.43 9.82
C GLU A 103 25.00 6.53 10.09
N VAL A 104 23.97 6.61 9.26
CA VAL A 104 22.76 5.79 9.44
C VAL A 104 23.07 4.32 9.23
N TYR A 105 23.85 3.99 8.20
CA TYR A 105 24.27 2.62 7.96
C TYR A 105 25.04 2.06 9.16
N SER A 106 25.95 2.83 9.74
CA SER A 106 26.76 2.36 10.87
C SER A 106 25.95 2.02 12.11
N LYS A 107 24.74 2.58 12.23
CA LYS A 107 23.83 2.30 13.36
C LYS A 107 23.04 1.01 13.19
N LEU A 108 23.10 0.39 12.03
CA LEU A 108 22.45 -0.90 11.84
C LEU A 108 23.09 -1.97 12.72
N PRO A 109 22.28 -2.96 13.20
CA PRO A 109 22.85 -4.12 13.88
C PRO A 109 23.90 -4.79 13.01
N GLY A 110 24.90 -5.41 13.63
CA GLY A 110 26.00 -6.05 12.91
C GLY A 110 25.55 -7.04 11.84
N CYS A 111 24.47 -7.79 12.09
CA CYS A 111 23.93 -8.74 11.12
C CYS A 111 23.34 -8.05 9.88
N CYS A 112 23.08 -6.75 9.96
CA CYS A 112 22.53 -5.96 8.86
C CYS A 112 23.58 -5.15 8.11
N HIS A 113 24.86 -5.30 8.45
CA HIS A 113 25.93 -4.63 7.72
C HIS A 113 26.18 -5.37 6.41
N TYR A 114 25.36 -5.08 5.44
CA TYR A 114 25.48 -5.63 4.10
C TYR A 114 26.63 -4.97 3.35
N GLU A 115 27.09 -5.62 2.30
CA GLU A 115 28.16 -5.08 1.49
C GLU A 115 27.62 -3.95 0.61
N ARG A 116 28.17 -2.76 0.79
CA ARG A 116 27.71 -1.58 0.06
C ARG A 116 28.42 -1.46 -1.28
N VAL A 117 27.67 -1.11 -2.30
CA VAL A 117 28.22 -0.83 -3.62
C VAL A 117 28.73 0.61 -3.61
N LYS A 118 29.99 0.79 -3.96
CA LYS A 118 30.60 2.12 -4.06
C LYS A 118 30.28 2.79 -5.38
#